data_2f296492fe07c115b50cf3dbefbb4045
#
_entry.id   2f296492fe07c115b50cf3dbefbb4045
#
_cell.length_a   1.000
_cell.length_b   1.000
_cell.length_c   1.000
_cell.angle_alpha   90.00
_cell.angle_beta   90.00
_cell.angle_gamma   90.00
#
_symmetry.space_group_name_H-M   'P 1'
#
loop_
_entity.id
_entity.type
_entity.pdbx_description
1 polymer ?
#
loop_
_entity_poly.entity_id
_entity_poly.type
_entity_poly.pdbx_seq_one_letter_code
_entity_poly.pdbx_strand_id
1 'polypeptide(L)'
;MTTYISLGTVARPFGLRGEIKVKPHNPLTTWFDRAPAIWLRTRPEDEPMRREVLRAHWHKDFIVLALVGVRDRTGAEALQGMEVVTPETELEPLVDHEFYWYQLLGLRVETVAGERLGEVVRIETTAPELDGNDVLVALGDRGEVQIPATTEAVVEVDLEAGRIVVRAEALE
;
A
#
# COMPACT_ATOMS: atom_id res chain seq x y z
N MET A 1 -16.75 -9.39 -13.22
CA MET A 1 -16.84 -8.85 -11.85
C MET A 1 -15.64 -7.95 -11.57
N THR A 2 -15.86 -6.81 -10.94
CA THR A 2 -14.79 -5.91 -10.59
C THR A 2 -14.08 -6.40 -9.33
N THR A 3 -12.75 -6.48 -9.38
CA THR A 3 -11.94 -6.79 -8.21
C THR A 3 -11.59 -5.50 -7.50
N TYR A 4 -11.85 -5.43 -6.20
CA TYR A 4 -11.54 -4.28 -5.37
C TYR A 4 -10.36 -4.60 -4.45
N ILE A 5 -9.45 -3.63 -4.35
CA ILE A 5 -8.28 -3.74 -3.49
C ILE A 5 -8.52 -2.88 -2.25
N SER A 6 -8.32 -3.45 -1.08
CA SER A 6 -8.48 -2.75 0.19
C SER A 6 -7.28 -1.83 0.44
N LEU A 7 -7.56 -0.56 0.70
CA LEU A 7 -6.53 0.46 0.92
C LEU A 7 -6.41 0.89 2.38
N GLY A 8 -7.48 0.75 3.13
CA GLY A 8 -7.49 1.17 4.53
C GLY A 8 -8.88 1.17 5.11
N THR A 9 -9.03 1.83 6.25
CA THR A 9 -10.30 1.90 6.99
C THR A 9 -10.53 3.33 7.46
N VAL A 10 -11.79 3.79 7.39
CA VAL A 10 -12.17 5.08 7.96
C VAL A 10 -12.13 4.95 9.47
N ALA A 11 -11.16 5.61 10.10
CA ALA A 11 -10.95 5.52 11.54
C ALA A 11 -11.95 6.37 12.31
N ARG A 12 -12.09 7.64 11.93
CA ARG A 12 -12.99 8.59 12.62
C ARG A 12 -13.11 9.89 11.83
N PRO A 13 -14.10 10.72 12.16
CA PRO A 13 -14.18 12.08 11.64
C PRO A 13 -12.98 12.91 12.09
N PHE A 14 -12.61 13.88 11.27
CA PHE A 14 -11.54 14.83 11.57
C PHE A 14 -12.10 16.26 11.51
N GLY A 15 -12.19 16.90 12.66
CA GLY A 15 -12.76 18.25 12.74
C GLY A 15 -14.27 18.30 12.53
N LEU A 16 -14.78 19.46 12.12
CA LEU A 16 -16.21 19.73 12.03
C LEU A 16 -16.74 19.86 10.59
N ARG A 17 -15.84 19.87 9.60
CA ARG A 17 -16.19 20.15 8.21
C ARG A 17 -16.48 18.93 7.35
N GLY A 18 -16.60 17.76 7.95
CA GLY A 18 -16.88 16.55 7.20
C GLY A 18 -15.65 15.79 6.71
N GLU A 19 -14.45 16.19 7.10
CA GLU A 19 -13.26 15.44 6.78
C GLU A 19 -13.22 14.12 7.55
N ILE A 20 -12.65 13.10 6.91
CA ILE A 20 -12.49 11.79 7.54
C ILE A 20 -11.01 11.45 7.66
N LYS A 21 -10.69 10.70 8.71
CA LYS A 21 -9.34 10.22 8.96
C LYS A 21 -9.28 8.75 8.57
N VAL A 22 -8.47 8.43 7.59
CA VAL A 22 -8.33 7.06 7.06
C VAL A 22 -7.00 6.49 7.51
N LYS A 23 -7.05 5.29 8.07
CA LYS A 23 -5.83 4.53 8.40
C LYS A 23 -5.49 3.65 7.21
N PRO A 24 -4.43 3.96 6.45
CA PRO A 24 -4.05 3.13 5.31
C PRO A 24 -3.41 1.82 5.79
N HIS A 25 -3.59 0.75 5.03
CA HIS A 25 -2.90 -0.51 5.31
C HIS A 25 -1.40 -0.38 5.09
N ASN A 26 -1.01 0.43 4.10
CA ASN A 26 0.38 0.74 3.83
C ASN A 26 0.66 2.19 4.20
N PRO A 27 1.42 2.46 5.28
CA PRO A 27 1.69 3.83 5.72
C PRO A 27 2.56 4.63 4.76
N LEU A 28 3.14 4.00 3.75
CA LEU A 28 3.95 4.67 2.73
C LEU A 28 3.24 4.82 1.39
N THR A 29 1.95 4.52 1.34
CA THR A 29 1.20 4.65 0.09
C THR A 29 1.21 6.07 -0.42
N THR A 30 1.39 6.24 -1.74
CA THR A 30 1.24 7.52 -2.43
C THR A 30 -0.08 7.57 -3.20
N TRP A 31 -0.85 6.49 -3.16
CA TRP A 31 -2.09 6.37 -3.92
C TRP A 31 -3.07 7.52 -3.64
N PHE A 32 -3.22 7.89 -2.36
CA PHE A 32 -4.17 8.94 -1.94
C PHE A 32 -3.78 10.33 -2.42
N ASP A 33 -2.51 10.56 -2.73
CA ASP A 33 -2.01 11.87 -3.12
C ASP A 33 -2.60 12.32 -4.46
N ARG A 34 -2.97 11.37 -5.32
CA ARG A 34 -3.48 11.64 -6.66
C ARG A 34 -4.84 11.03 -6.93
N ALA A 35 -5.42 10.35 -5.97
CA ALA A 35 -6.68 9.66 -6.16
C ALA A 35 -7.81 10.68 -6.36
N PRO A 36 -8.54 10.64 -7.50
CA PRO A 36 -9.68 11.52 -7.71
C PRO A 36 -10.91 11.06 -6.92
N ALA A 37 -10.94 9.81 -6.50
CA ALA A 37 -12.06 9.22 -5.79
C ALA A 37 -11.60 8.04 -4.95
N ILE A 38 -12.43 7.71 -3.97
CA ILE A 38 -12.30 6.47 -3.20
C ILE A 38 -13.62 5.73 -3.27
N TRP A 39 -13.60 4.44 -2.92
CA TRP A 39 -14.80 3.61 -2.84
C TRP A 39 -14.93 3.12 -1.41
N LEU A 40 -16.14 3.20 -0.86
CA LEU A 40 -16.44 2.86 0.54
C LEU A 40 -17.45 1.72 0.59
N ARG A 41 -17.22 0.74 1.44
CA ARG A 41 -18.17 -0.33 1.72
C ARG A 41 -18.12 -0.72 3.18
N THR A 42 -19.24 -1.23 3.70
CA THR A 42 -19.35 -1.68 5.08
C THR A 42 -18.86 -3.12 5.24
N ARG A 43 -19.22 -3.98 4.29
CA ARG A 43 -18.86 -5.40 4.29
C ARG A 43 -18.24 -5.78 2.95
N PRO A 44 -17.38 -6.83 2.91
CA PRO A 44 -16.74 -7.25 1.68
C PRO A 44 -17.71 -7.63 0.55
N GLU A 45 -18.91 -8.11 0.89
CA GLU A 45 -19.93 -8.47 -0.10
C GLU A 45 -20.75 -7.29 -0.61
N ASP A 46 -20.65 -6.13 0.04
CA ASP A 46 -21.38 -4.93 -0.38
C ASP A 46 -20.73 -4.31 -1.62
N GLU A 47 -21.56 -3.74 -2.49
CA GLU A 47 -21.08 -2.96 -3.62
C GLU A 47 -20.53 -1.63 -3.09
N PRO A 48 -19.25 -1.31 -3.37
CA PRO A 48 -18.68 -0.06 -2.87
C PRO A 48 -19.32 1.17 -3.50
N MET A 49 -19.44 2.23 -2.70
CA MET A 49 -19.92 3.52 -3.16
C MET A 49 -18.72 4.42 -3.51
N ARG A 50 -18.74 4.97 -4.72
CA ARG A 50 -17.72 5.91 -5.16
C ARG A 50 -17.96 7.28 -4.53
N ARG A 51 -16.88 7.88 -3.99
CA ARG A 51 -16.90 9.23 -3.44
C ARG A 51 -15.73 10.02 -4.03
N GLU A 52 -16.02 11.17 -4.63
CA GLU A 52 -14.97 12.03 -5.15
C GLU A 52 -14.19 12.70 -4.01
N VAL A 53 -12.86 12.78 -4.17
CA VAL A 53 -11.96 13.38 -3.19
C VAL A 53 -11.71 14.84 -3.57
N LEU A 54 -12.00 15.75 -2.64
CA LEU A 54 -11.72 17.18 -2.82
C LEU A 54 -10.29 17.52 -2.43
N ARG A 55 -9.83 16.97 -1.32
CA ARG A 55 -8.50 17.21 -0.77
C ARG A 55 -8.04 16.00 0.01
N ALA A 56 -6.73 15.80 0.03
CA ALA A 56 -6.10 14.76 0.83
C ALA A 56 -4.79 15.31 1.42
N HIS A 57 -4.54 15.04 2.70
CA HIS A 57 -3.26 15.39 3.31
C HIS A 57 -2.94 14.41 4.42
N TRP A 58 -1.65 14.24 4.69
CA TRP A 58 -1.19 13.38 5.77
C TRP A 58 -1.27 14.10 7.11
N HIS A 59 -1.71 13.38 8.12
CA HIS A 59 -1.69 13.82 9.52
C HIS A 59 -1.17 12.66 10.35
N LYS A 60 0.11 12.70 10.72
CA LYS A 60 0.81 11.57 11.35
C LYS A 60 0.75 10.35 10.41
N ASP A 61 0.25 9.20 10.90
CA ASP A 61 0.17 7.97 10.11
C ASP A 61 -1.19 7.80 9.40
N PHE A 62 -1.99 8.85 9.38
CA PHE A 62 -3.32 8.82 8.79
C PHE A 62 -3.41 9.75 7.59
N ILE A 63 -4.33 9.42 6.68
CA ILE A 63 -4.72 10.32 5.60
C ILE A 63 -6.02 11.01 6.01
N VAL A 64 -6.06 12.33 5.87
CA VAL A 64 -7.29 13.11 6.07
C VAL A 64 -7.86 13.44 4.71
N LEU A 65 -9.10 13.02 4.47
CA LEU A 65 -9.79 13.20 3.18
C LEU A 65 -11.01 14.09 3.35
N ALA A 66 -11.15 15.05 2.45
CA ALA A 66 -12.39 15.80 2.27
C ALA A 66 -13.10 15.24 1.04
N LEU A 67 -14.34 14.82 1.21
CA LEU A 67 -15.13 14.17 0.15
C LEU A 67 -16.29 15.04 -0.30
N VAL A 68 -16.61 14.94 -1.59
CA VAL A 68 -17.79 15.61 -2.14
C VAL A 68 -19.04 15.06 -1.47
N GLY A 69 -19.92 15.94 -1.00
CA GLY A 69 -21.17 15.54 -0.36
C GLY A 69 -21.09 15.29 1.13
N VAL A 70 -19.90 15.30 1.72
CA VAL A 70 -19.71 15.16 3.17
C VAL A 70 -19.25 16.51 3.70
N ARG A 71 -20.14 17.26 4.32
CA ARG A 71 -19.92 18.68 4.67
C ARG A 71 -19.82 18.97 6.16
N ASP A 72 -20.17 18.01 7.01
CA ASP A 72 -20.18 18.19 8.45
C ASP A 72 -19.75 16.92 9.16
N ARG A 73 -19.55 17.04 10.46
CA ARG A 73 -19.11 15.92 11.29
C ARG A 73 -20.11 14.77 11.29
N THR A 74 -21.41 15.06 11.27
CA THR A 74 -22.45 14.04 11.26
C THR A 74 -22.34 13.15 10.00
N GLY A 75 -22.14 13.76 8.84
CA GLY A 75 -21.93 13.03 7.60
C GLY A 75 -20.66 12.18 7.63
N ALA A 76 -19.60 12.69 8.25
CA ALA A 76 -18.35 11.96 8.40
C ALA A 76 -18.49 10.80 9.39
N GLU A 77 -19.23 10.97 10.47
CA GLU A 77 -19.50 9.90 11.45
C GLU A 77 -20.22 8.71 10.82
N ALA A 78 -21.08 8.95 9.85
CA ALA A 78 -21.77 7.87 9.14
C ALA A 78 -20.83 6.97 8.36
N LEU A 79 -19.62 7.43 8.04
CA LEU A 79 -18.63 6.68 7.28
C LEU A 79 -17.63 5.93 8.16
N GLN A 80 -17.65 6.17 9.46
CA GLN A 80 -16.71 5.57 10.41
C GLN A 80 -16.80 4.04 10.37
N GLY A 81 -15.65 3.39 10.29
CA GLY A 81 -15.54 1.93 10.24
C GLY A 81 -15.67 1.34 8.85
N MET A 82 -16.01 2.14 7.85
CA MET A 82 -16.08 1.64 6.47
C MET A 82 -14.71 1.30 5.90
N GLU A 83 -14.67 0.28 5.05
CA GLU A 83 -13.47 -0.09 4.33
C GLU A 83 -13.29 0.81 3.11
N VAL A 84 -12.07 1.32 2.94
CA VAL A 84 -11.70 2.10 1.77
C VAL A 84 -11.08 1.15 0.74
N VAL A 85 -11.69 1.09 -0.43
CA VAL A 85 -11.24 0.20 -1.51
C VAL A 85 -11.15 0.98 -2.81
N THR A 86 -10.49 0.39 -3.80
CA THR A 86 -10.46 0.90 -5.17
C THR A 86 -10.57 -0.27 -6.13
N PRO A 87 -11.22 -0.09 -7.30
CA PRO A 87 -11.14 -1.11 -8.33
C PRO A 87 -9.69 -1.32 -8.73
N GLU A 88 -9.30 -2.56 -8.95
CA GLU A 88 -7.92 -2.88 -9.35
C GLU A 88 -7.52 -2.10 -10.61
N THR A 89 -8.47 -1.86 -11.51
CA THR A 89 -8.23 -1.11 -12.74
C THR A 89 -7.90 0.37 -12.53
N GLU A 90 -8.24 0.91 -11.36
CA GLU A 90 -7.97 2.31 -11.01
C GLU A 90 -6.60 2.50 -10.35
N LEU A 91 -5.88 1.43 -10.10
CA LEU A 91 -4.50 1.54 -9.63
C LEU A 91 -3.65 2.03 -10.79
N GLU A 92 -2.85 3.07 -10.53
CA GLU A 92 -1.97 3.61 -11.55
C GLU A 92 -0.94 2.55 -11.98
N PRO A 93 -0.60 2.50 -13.29
CA PRO A 93 0.49 1.67 -13.73
C PRO A 93 1.77 2.05 -12.98
N LEU A 94 2.47 1.06 -12.47
CA LEU A 94 3.73 1.29 -11.76
C LEU A 94 4.83 1.53 -12.77
N VAL A 95 5.72 2.49 -12.48
CA VAL A 95 6.94 2.65 -13.26
C VAL A 95 7.88 1.48 -12.95
N ASP A 96 8.89 1.29 -13.79
CA ASP A 96 9.87 0.23 -13.58
C ASP A 96 10.45 0.29 -12.17
N HIS A 97 10.52 -0.85 -11.50
CA HIS A 97 11.04 -1.04 -10.15
C HIS A 97 10.16 -0.46 -9.02
N GLU A 98 8.94 -0.03 -9.32
CA GLU A 98 7.97 0.33 -8.31
C GLU A 98 6.89 -0.75 -8.23
N PHE A 99 6.55 -1.15 -7.01
CA PHE A 99 5.54 -2.19 -6.78
C PHE A 99 4.70 -1.83 -5.57
N TYR A 100 3.42 -2.23 -5.59
CA TYR A 100 2.56 -2.09 -4.42
C TYR A 100 2.96 -3.15 -3.38
N TRP A 101 2.92 -2.78 -2.12
CA TRP A 101 3.36 -3.63 -1.02
C TRP A 101 2.68 -5.00 -1.01
N TYR A 102 1.36 -5.05 -1.28
CA TYR A 102 0.65 -6.32 -1.28
C TYR A 102 1.16 -7.28 -2.35
N GLN A 103 1.75 -6.76 -3.42
CA GLN A 103 2.29 -7.57 -4.50
C GLN A 103 3.59 -8.24 -4.14
N LEU A 104 4.35 -7.66 -3.23
CA LEU A 104 5.67 -8.17 -2.85
C LEU A 104 5.63 -9.21 -1.75
N LEU A 105 4.63 -9.14 -0.86
CA LEU A 105 4.50 -10.08 0.24
C LEU A 105 4.22 -11.50 -0.29
N GLY A 106 4.95 -12.47 0.23
CA GLY A 106 4.80 -13.88 -0.16
C GLY A 106 5.57 -14.30 -1.39
N LEU A 107 6.24 -13.39 -2.09
CA LEU A 107 7.05 -13.73 -3.25
C LEU A 107 8.32 -14.46 -2.82
N ARG A 108 8.74 -15.44 -3.63
CA ARG A 108 10.00 -16.15 -3.41
C ARG A 108 11.16 -15.25 -3.81
N VAL A 109 12.23 -15.29 -3.04
CA VAL A 109 13.44 -14.52 -3.32
C VAL A 109 14.55 -15.47 -3.74
N GLU A 110 15.13 -15.21 -4.90
CA GLU A 110 16.22 -16.00 -5.47
C GLU A 110 17.35 -15.07 -5.90
N THR A 111 18.58 -15.57 -5.86
CA THR A 111 19.72 -14.81 -6.41
C THR A 111 19.80 -15.02 -7.92
N VAL A 112 20.58 -14.18 -8.58
CA VAL A 112 20.87 -14.31 -10.03
C VAL A 112 21.44 -15.70 -10.36
N ALA A 113 22.18 -16.29 -9.42
CA ALA A 113 22.74 -17.64 -9.57
C ALA A 113 21.72 -18.75 -9.35
N GLY A 114 20.49 -18.42 -8.97
CA GLY A 114 19.43 -19.41 -8.72
C GLY A 114 19.36 -19.92 -7.29
N GLU A 115 20.12 -19.33 -6.37
CA GLU A 115 20.06 -19.71 -4.97
C GLU A 115 18.79 -19.15 -4.32
N ARG A 116 18.01 -20.02 -3.67
CA ARG A 116 16.77 -19.62 -3.01
C ARG A 116 17.06 -19.06 -1.62
N LEU A 117 16.59 -17.83 -1.37
CA LEU A 117 16.81 -17.14 -0.09
C LEU A 117 15.62 -17.23 0.86
N GLY A 118 14.42 -17.40 0.35
CA GLY A 118 13.21 -17.49 1.17
C GLY A 118 12.02 -16.79 0.53
N GLU A 119 11.09 -16.34 1.37
CA GLU A 119 9.89 -15.62 0.93
C GLU A 119 9.80 -14.29 1.66
N VAL A 120 9.28 -13.26 0.98
CA VAL A 120 9.10 -11.95 1.61
C VAL A 120 8.02 -12.05 2.67
N VAL A 121 8.38 -11.79 3.92
CA VAL A 121 7.46 -11.89 5.06
C VAL A 121 7.04 -10.51 5.59
N ARG A 122 7.88 -9.49 5.37
CA ARG A 122 7.56 -8.13 5.73
C ARG A 122 8.43 -7.15 4.94
N ILE A 123 8.03 -5.89 4.97
CA ILE A 123 8.79 -4.81 4.37
C ILE A 123 9.04 -3.78 5.47
N GLU A 124 10.31 -3.49 5.73
CA GLU A 124 10.70 -2.49 6.72
C GLU A 124 11.00 -1.18 6.02
N THR A 125 10.54 -0.09 6.60
CA THR A 125 10.80 1.24 6.05
C THR A 125 11.88 1.92 6.83
N THR A 126 12.81 2.55 6.12
CA THR A 126 13.77 3.44 6.75
C THR A 126 13.13 4.81 6.90
N ALA A 127 13.68 5.65 7.78
CA ALA A 127 13.12 6.97 8.01
C ALA A 127 13.01 7.76 6.70
N PRO A 128 11.82 8.21 6.31
CA PRO A 128 11.64 8.95 5.06
C PRO A 128 12.49 10.22 4.99
N GLU A 129 12.79 10.81 6.14
CA GLU A 129 13.59 12.02 6.23
C GLU A 129 15.05 11.83 5.82
N LEU A 130 15.51 10.59 5.72
CA LEU A 130 16.91 10.26 5.44
C LEU A 130 17.14 9.70 4.04
N ASP A 131 16.18 9.86 3.15
CA ASP A 131 16.23 9.27 1.80
C ASP A 131 16.55 7.78 1.80
N GLY A 132 16.16 7.09 2.88
CA GLY A 132 16.38 5.66 2.99
C GLY A 132 15.47 4.86 2.08
N ASN A 133 15.96 3.74 1.59
CA ASN A 133 15.15 2.82 0.79
C ASN A 133 14.43 1.84 1.69
N ASP A 134 13.29 1.34 1.23
CA ASP A 134 12.62 0.26 1.90
C ASP A 134 13.49 -0.99 1.88
N VAL A 135 13.31 -1.86 2.87
CA VAL A 135 14.02 -3.12 2.96
C VAL A 135 13.02 -4.26 2.95
N LEU A 136 13.19 -5.16 1.98
CA LEU A 136 12.42 -6.39 1.93
C LEU A 136 13.06 -7.40 2.88
N VAL A 137 12.27 -8.02 3.74
CA VAL A 137 12.78 -9.06 4.63
C VAL A 137 12.24 -10.40 4.14
N ALA A 138 13.16 -11.26 3.73
CA ALA A 138 12.84 -12.62 3.30
C ALA A 138 13.22 -13.61 4.40
N LEU A 139 12.33 -14.56 4.66
CA LEU A 139 12.55 -15.62 5.65
C LEU A 139 12.75 -16.94 4.91
N GLY A 140 13.90 -17.57 5.11
CA GLY A 140 14.23 -18.87 4.55
C GLY A 140 14.81 -19.79 5.60
N ASP A 141 15.32 -20.94 5.15
CA ASP A 141 15.89 -21.98 6.03
C ASP A 141 17.07 -21.47 6.87
N ARG A 142 17.78 -20.47 6.38
CA ARG A 142 18.94 -19.89 7.05
C ARG A 142 18.61 -18.65 7.91
N GLY A 143 17.33 -18.33 8.05
CA GLY A 143 16.85 -17.19 8.80
C GLY A 143 16.44 -16.04 7.90
N GLU A 144 16.44 -14.84 8.45
CA GLU A 144 16.04 -13.64 7.72
C GLU A 144 17.17 -13.07 6.88
N VAL A 145 16.82 -12.62 5.68
CA VAL A 145 17.72 -11.91 4.78
C VAL A 145 17.11 -10.55 4.48
N GLN A 146 17.88 -9.50 4.64
CA GLN A 146 17.46 -8.13 4.33
C GLN A 146 17.92 -7.76 2.93
N ILE A 147 16.97 -7.26 2.12
CA ILE A 147 17.22 -6.92 0.72
C ILE A 147 16.82 -5.46 0.50
N PRO A 148 17.77 -4.58 0.20
CA PRO A 148 17.42 -3.19 -0.11
C PRO A 148 16.51 -3.14 -1.35
N ALA A 149 15.45 -2.36 -1.29
CA ALA A 149 14.51 -2.21 -2.42
C ALA A 149 15.06 -1.20 -3.42
N THR A 150 16.23 -1.50 -3.99
CA THR A 150 16.93 -0.66 -4.95
C THR A 150 17.10 -1.37 -6.29
N THR A 151 17.33 -0.61 -7.34
CA THR A 151 17.59 -1.19 -8.66
C THR A 151 18.92 -1.95 -8.71
N GLU A 152 19.82 -1.66 -7.78
CA GLU A 152 21.10 -2.39 -7.68
C GLU A 152 20.89 -3.77 -7.06
N ALA A 153 20.03 -3.86 -6.04
CA ALA A 153 19.80 -5.12 -5.34
C ALA A 153 18.75 -6.00 -6.03
N VAL A 154 17.64 -5.40 -6.49
CA VAL A 154 16.54 -6.13 -7.12
C VAL A 154 16.69 -6.08 -8.64
N VAL A 155 16.99 -7.23 -9.23
CA VAL A 155 17.21 -7.35 -10.68
C VAL A 155 15.89 -7.48 -11.44
N GLU A 156 14.97 -8.29 -10.90
CA GLU A 156 13.72 -8.60 -11.56
C GLU A 156 12.65 -8.92 -10.54
N VAL A 157 11.44 -8.48 -10.81
CA VAL A 157 10.25 -8.91 -10.05
C VAL A 157 9.27 -9.50 -11.04
N ASP A 158 9.00 -10.79 -10.89
CA ASP A 158 8.05 -11.51 -11.74
C ASP A 158 6.83 -11.91 -10.89
N LEU A 159 5.78 -11.12 -11.01
CA LEU A 159 4.56 -11.34 -10.23
C LEU A 159 3.81 -12.59 -10.68
N GLU A 160 3.87 -12.93 -11.97
CA GLU A 160 3.21 -14.13 -12.48
C GLU A 160 3.88 -15.42 -11.98
N ALA A 161 5.22 -15.43 -12.00
CA ALA A 161 5.99 -16.55 -11.48
C ALA A 161 6.06 -16.55 -9.95
N GLY A 162 5.73 -15.44 -9.30
CA GLY A 162 5.77 -15.31 -7.86
C GLY A 162 7.17 -15.26 -7.29
N ARG A 163 8.09 -14.58 -7.97
CA ARG A 163 9.50 -14.52 -7.55
C ARG A 163 10.11 -13.14 -7.70
N ILE A 164 11.14 -12.90 -6.89
CA ILE A 164 12.01 -11.73 -6.97
C ILE A 164 13.44 -12.26 -7.15
N VAL A 165 14.15 -11.71 -8.14
CA VAL A 165 15.55 -12.06 -8.40
C VAL A 165 16.42 -10.92 -7.90
N VAL A 166 17.39 -11.24 -7.05
CA VAL A 166 18.26 -10.25 -6.40
C VAL A 166 19.74 -10.58 -6.64
N ARG A 167 20.57 -9.57 -6.47
CA ARG A 167 22.04 -9.75 -6.55
C ARG A 167 22.58 -10.07 -5.17
N ALA A 168 23.30 -11.19 -5.05
CA ALA A 168 23.83 -11.64 -3.77
C ALA A 168 24.79 -10.61 -3.14
N GLU A 169 25.60 -9.94 -3.94
CA GLU A 169 26.58 -8.95 -3.46
C GLU A 169 25.95 -7.66 -2.91
N ALA A 170 24.65 -7.44 -3.15
CA ALA A 170 23.95 -6.28 -2.63
C ALA A 170 23.21 -6.57 -1.31
N LEU A 171 23.31 -7.79 -0.80
CA LEU A 171 22.63 -8.21 0.43
C LEU A 171 23.47 -7.92 1.68
N GLU A 172 22.76 -7.62 2.75
CA GLU A 172 23.39 -7.47 4.07
C GLU A 172 23.02 -8.65 4.98
#